data_f1c24d495049e984212106808ca718c0
#
_entry.id   f1c24d495049e984212106808ca718c0
#
_cell.length_a   1.000
_cell.length_b   1.000
_cell.length_c   1.000
_cell.angle_alpha   90.00
_cell.angle_beta   90.00
_cell.angle_gamma   90.00
#
_symmetry.space_group_name_H-M   'P 1'
#
loop_
_entity.id
_entity.type
_entity.pdbx_description
1 polymer ?
#
loop_
_entity_poly.entity_id
_entity_poly.type
_entity_poly.pdbx_seq_one_letter_code
_entity_poly.pdbx_strand_id
1 'polypeptide(L)'
;MDNNKKFQQHHFDRRSFVKEGMIIATAGTAVTFLGSCKNEEEGEGQEVSPPEDLMQEHGLLNRVLLIYDTCRSHLMDKISFPMEAIANSATIIRTFVEDYHEKQEENYLFPRFKKANQLTDLVEILLQQHQAGRRVTDEILSLAKPGNKTESEQQQLIQLLTSFNKMYRPHEAREDTILFPAFRKIVSHHEYDSLGEEFEDNEHKLFGKDGFETMVNKVAEIEKTLGIYELKQFTP
;
A
#
# COMPACT_ATOMS: atom_id res chain seq x y z
N MET A 1 14.65 35.57 17.45
CA MET A 1 13.84 35.67 16.22
C MET A 1 13.44 34.24 15.87
N ASP A 2 12.28 33.85 16.39
CA ASP A 2 11.70 32.53 16.22
C ASP A 2 11.02 32.45 14.87
N ASN A 3 11.50 31.54 14.00
CA ASN A 3 10.82 31.16 12.78
C ASN A 3 10.19 29.77 12.96
N ASN A 4 9.09 29.75 13.69
CA ASN A 4 8.23 28.59 13.83
C ASN A 4 7.33 28.50 12.58
N LYS A 5 7.83 27.91 11.49
CA LYS A 5 6.97 27.53 10.36
C LYS A 5 6.14 26.32 10.80
N LYS A 6 4.90 26.57 11.20
CA LYS A 6 3.85 25.56 11.30
C LYS A 6 3.71 24.87 9.93
N PHE A 7 4.08 23.62 9.85
CA PHE A 7 3.63 22.75 8.78
C PHE A 7 2.12 22.63 8.91
N GLN A 8 1.38 23.25 7.99
CA GLN A 8 -0.03 22.96 7.82
C GLN A 8 -0.13 21.51 7.29
N GLN A 9 -0.70 20.63 8.09
CA GLN A 9 -1.16 19.34 7.64
C GLN A 9 -2.30 19.59 6.63
N HIS A 10 -2.00 19.41 5.34
CA HIS A 10 -3.03 19.30 4.33
C HIS A 10 -3.64 17.90 4.46
N HIS A 11 -4.91 17.84 4.76
CA HIS A 11 -5.72 16.64 4.61
C HIS A 11 -5.73 16.28 3.11
N PHE A 12 -5.06 15.21 2.76
CA PHE A 12 -5.10 14.63 1.42
C PHE A 12 -6.18 13.54 1.39
N ASP A 13 -7.31 13.85 0.79
CA ASP A 13 -8.26 12.85 0.32
C ASP A 13 -7.63 12.16 -0.91
N ARG A 14 -7.61 10.83 -0.95
CA ARG A 14 -7.04 10.02 -2.07
C ARG A 14 -7.54 10.49 -3.43
N ARG A 15 -8.80 10.93 -3.52
CA ARG A 15 -9.44 11.43 -4.75
C ARG A 15 -9.12 12.90 -5.06
N SER A 16 -8.65 13.70 -4.11
CA SER A 16 -8.37 15.13 -4.30
C SER A 16 -6.96 15.42 -4.81
N PHE A 17 -6.03 14.46 -4.76
CA PHE A 17 -4.64 14.67 -5.18
C PHE A 17 -4.49 15.09 -6.65
N VAL A 18 -5.43 14.72 -7.51
CA VAL A 18 -5.43 15.09 -8.94
C VAL A 18 -5.94 16.52 -9.20
N LYS A 19 -6.62 17.16 -8.22
CA LYS A 19 -7.24 18.49 -8.42
C LYS A 19 -6.27 19.67 -8.30
N GLU A 20 -5.10 19.52 -7.69
CA GLU A 20 -4.18 20.64 -7.44
C GLU A 20 -2.94 20.73 -8.36
N GLY A 21 -2.80 19.84 -9.34
CA GLY A 21 -1.57 19.65 -10.12
C GLY A 21 -1.40 20.49 -11.36
N MET A 22 -2.23 21.49 -11.72
CA MET A 22 -1.98 22.27 -12.94
C MET A 22 -2.58 23.69 -12.93
N ILE A 23 -1.91 24.60 -12.25
CA ILE A 23 -1.99 26.04 -12.58
C ILE A 23 -0.58 26.55 -12.85
N ILE A 24 -0.11 26.39 -14.08
CA ILE A 24 0.99 27.21 -14.59
C ILE A 24 0.35 28.32 -15.41
N ALA A 25 0.32 29.53 -14.84
CA ALA A 25 -0.09 30.72 -15.55
C ALA A 25 1.00 31.13 -16.55
N THR A 26 0.73 30.95 -17.83
CA THR A 26 1.48 31.65 -18.88
C THR A 26 0.64 32.83 -19.36
N ALA A 27 1.08 34.04 -19.02
CA ALA A 27 0.59 35.30 -19.61
C ALA A 27 1.14 35.41 -21.05
N GLY A 28 0.25 35.68 -22.01
CA GLY A 28 0.71 36.16 -23.30
C GLY A 28 -0.27 35.92 -24.46
N THR A 29 -0.90 37.04 -24.88
CA THR A 29 -1.43 37.42 -26.22
C THR A 29 -2.71 36.74 -26.73
N ALA A 30 -3.72 37.59 -26.82
CA ALA A 30 -5.00 37.40 -27.48
C ALA A 30 -4.86 37.18 -28.99
N VAL A 31 -5.50 36.14 -29.51
CA VAL A 31 -5.99 36.07 -30.90
C VAL A 31 -7.40 35.49 -30.83
N THR A 32 -8.37 36.31 -31.22
CA THR A 32 -9.77 35.95 -31.38
C THR A 32 -9.96 35.06 -32.59
N PHE A 33 -10.43 33.81 -32.37
CA PHE A 33 -11.14 33.05 -33.40
C PHE A 33 -12.49 32.61 -32.86
N LEU A 34 -13.54 33.11 -33.53
CA LEU A 34 -14.93 32.67 -33.36
C LEU A 34 -15.08 31.29 -34.00
N GLY A 35 -15.41 30.29 -33.20
CA GLY A 35 -15.75 28.95 -33.68
C GLY A 35 -16.38 28.18 -32.53
N SER A 36 -17.72 28.18 -32.54
CA SER A 36 -18.59 27.43 -31.63
C SER A 36 -18.29 25.94 -31.67
N CYS A 37 -17.97 25.35 -30.52
CA CYS A 37 -18.42 24.01 -30.09
C CYS A 37 -18.32 23.99 -28.58
N LYS A 38 -19.48 24.04 -27.92
CA LYS A 38 -19.63 23.68 -26.54
C LYS A 38 -19.28 22.21 -26.37
N ASN A 39 -18.25 21.90 -25.64
CA ASN A 39 -18.17 20.80 -24.74
C ASN A 39 -17.40 21.35 -23.52
N GLU A 40 -18.14 21.84 -22.57
CA GLU A 40 -17.70 21.96 -21.20
C GLU A 40 -17.71 20.54 -20.65
N GLU A 41 -16.65 19.79 -20.89
CA GLU A 41 -16.27 18.70 -19.98
C GLU A 41 -15.77 19.41 -18.72
N GLU A 42 -16.69 19.61 -17.77
CA GLU A 42 -16.33 19.82 -16.39
C GLU A 42 -15.39 18.68 -16.04
N GLY A 43 -14.13 18.98 -15.71
CA GLY A 43 -13.16 17.99 -15.30
C GLY A 43 -13.65 17.34 -14.01
N GLU A 44 -14.42 16.26 -14.13
CA GLU A 44 -14.61 15.30 -13.05
C GLU A 44 -13.22 14.85 -12.65
N GLY A 45 -12.84 15.14 -11.40
CA GLY A 45 -11.56 14.68 -10.87
C GLY A 45 -11.48 13.19 -11.11
N GLN A 46 -10.45 12.75 -11.82
CA GLN A 46 -10.28 11.36 -12.22
C GLN A 46 -10.27 10.52 -10.97
N GLU A 47 -11.31 9.72 -10.76
CA GLU A 47 -11.40 8.80 -9.63
C GLU A 47 -10.26 7.79 -9.72
N VAL A 48 -9.62 7.51 -8.57
CA VAL A 48 -8.56 6.48 -8.49
C VAL A 48 -9.19 5.14 -8.84
N SER A 49 -8.61 4.45 -9.80
CA SER A 49 -9.14 3.15 -10.22
C SER A 49 -8.85 2.06 -9.20
N PRO A 50 -9.65 0.98 -9.13
CA PRO A 50 -9.40 -0.11 -8.17
C PRO A 50 -7.97 -0.67 -8.20
N PRO A 51 -7.33 -0.94 -9.36
CA PRO A 51 -5.94 -1.35 -9.39
C PRO A 51 -4.94 -0.28 -8.91
N GLU A 52 -5.19 1.00 -9.19
CA GLU A 52 -4.31 2.08 -8.71
C GLU A 52 -4.40 2.23 -7.20
N ASP A 53 -5.57 1.99 -6.62
CA ASP A 53 -5.78 1.97 -5.19
C ASP A 53 -4.98 0.82 -4.54
N LEU A 54 -5.11 -0.40 -5.05
CA LEU A 54 -4.32 -1.55 -4.61
C LEU A 54 -2.80 -1.31 -4.76
N MET A 55 -2.35 -0.67 -5.85
CA MET A 55 -0.93 -0.31 -6.04
C MET A 55 -0.43 0.72 -5.00
N GLN A 56 -1.27 1.66 -4.55
CA GLN A 56 -0.91 2.57 -3.46
C GLN A 56 -0.73 1.81 -2.14
N GLU A 57 -1.57 0.80 -1.89
CA GLU A 57 -1.48 -0.08 -0.74
C GLU A 57 -0.23 -0.98 -0.79
N HIS A 58 0.18 -1.45 -1.99
CA HIS A 58 1.49 -2.08 -2.22
C HIS A 58 2.64 -1.13 -1.86
N GLY A 59 2.51 0.16 -2.16
CA GLY A 59 3.49 1.17 -1.73
C GLY A 59 3.67 1.19 -0.21
N LEU A 60 2.58 1.04 0.56
CA LEU A 60 2.62 0.94 2.02
C LEU A 60 3.25 -0.38 2.47
N LEU A 61 2.88 -1.51 1.85
CA LEU A 61 3.46 -2.82 2.14
C LEU A 61 4.98 -2.81 1.90
N ASN A 62 5.44 -2.22 0.78
CA ASN A 62 6.88 -2.09 0.50
C ASN A 62 7.65 -1.34 1.61
N ARG A 63 7.04 -0.33 2.24
CA ARG A 63 7.63 0.34 3.40
C ARG A 63 7.72 -0.60 4.61
N VAL A 64 6.73 -1.44 4.83
CA VAL A 64 6.79 -2.48 5.89
C VAL A 64 7.87 -3.53 5.58
N LEU A 65 8.03 -3.94 4.31
CA LEU A 65 9.12 -4.84 3.91
C LEU A 65 10.51 -4.22 4.20
N LEU A 66 10.67 -2.90 4.03
CA LEU A 66 11.90 -2.19 4.39
C LEU A 66 12.12 -2.19 5.92
N ILE A 67 11.06 -1.99 6.72
CA ILE A 67 11.13 -2.12 8.17
C ILE A 67 11.58 -3.53 8.56
N TYR A 68 11.01 -4.57 7.96
CA TYR A 68 11.39 -5.96 8.21
C TYR A 68 12.86 -6.24 7.86
N ASP A 69 13.37 -5.73 6.72
CA ASP A 69 14.78 -5.86 6.36
C ASP A 69 15.69 -5.17 7.38
N THR A 70 15.31 -3.98 7.85
CA THR A 70 16.07 -3.23 8.86
C THR A 70 16.09 -3.97 10.20
N CYS A 71 14.93 -4.41 10.70
CA CYS A 71 14.83 -5.17 11.94
C CYS A 71 15.62 -6.49 11.86
N ARG A 72 15.52 -7.18 10.72
CA ARG A 72 16.30 -8.41 10.46
C ARG A 72 17.81 -8.14 10.53
N SER A 73 18.28 -7.08 9.89
CA SER A 73 19.71 -6.69 9.96
C SER A 73 20.13 -6.38 11.39
N HIS A 74 19.34 -5.61 12.13
CA HIS A 74 19.61 -5.31 13.54
C HIS A 74 19.68 -6.56 14.40
N LEU A 75 18.79 -7.54 14.19
CA LEU A 75 18.84 -8.84 14.90
C LEU A 75 20.13 -9.61 14.58
N MET A 76 20.54 -9.64 13.30
CA MET A 76 21.76 -10.34 12.86
C MET A 76 23.02 -9.69 13.43
N ASP A 77 23.07 -8.35 13.44
CA ASP A 77 24.21 -7.55 13.86
C ASP A 77 24.20 -7.30 15.38
N LYS A 78 23.20 -7.81 16.11
CA LYS A 78 22.99 -7.60 17.56
C LYS A 78 22.86 -6.12 17.94
N ILE A 79 22.30 -5.31 17.04
CA ILE A 79 21.99 -3.90 17.27
C ILE A 79 20.67 -3.84 18.05
N SER A 80 20.66 -3.07 19.15
CA SER A 80 19.45 -2.89 19.97
C SER A 80 18.45 -1.98 19.24
N PHE A 81 17.20 -2.39 19.19
CA PHE A 81 16.07 -1.61 18.69
C PHE A 81 14.78 -2.02 19.41
N PRO A 82 13.71 -1.21 19.38
CA PRO A 82 12.44 -1.57 19.99
C PRO A 82 11.78 -2.73 19.24
N MET A 83 11.56 -3.85 19.91
CA MET A 83 10.91 -5.05 19.33
C MET A 83 9.47 -4.78 18.88
N GLU A 84 8.85 -3.74 19.46
CA GLU A 84 7.55 -3.21 19.10
C GLU A 84 7.50 -2.77 17.62
N ALA A 85 8.63 -2.41 17.02
CA ALA A 85 8.68 -2.10 15.58
C ALA A 85 8.23 -3.30 14.73
N ILE A 86 8.66 -4.52 15.07
CA ILE A 86 8.22 -5.74 14.38
C ILE A 86 6.75 -6.02 14.70
N ALA A 87 6.36 -5.95 15.98
CA ALA A 87 4.99 -6.26 16.40
C ALA A 87 3.95 -5.31 15.75
N ASN A 88 4.26 -4.00 15.74
CA ASN A 88 3.38 -3.00 15.13
C ASN A 88 3.31 -3.17 13.61
N SER A 89 4.43 -3.44 12.95
CA SER A 89 4.46 -3.72 11.50
C SER A 89 3.65 -4.98 11.17
N ALA A 90 3.81 -6.07 11.92
CA ALA A 90 3.04 -7.29 11.73
C ALA A 90 1.54 -7.07 12.00
N THR A 91 1.18 -6.16 12.91
CA THR A 91 -0.22 -5.77 13.15
C THR A 91 -0.79 -5.01 11.94
N ILE A 92 0.00 -4.11 11.32
CA ILE A 92 -0.41 -3.42 10.09
C ILE A 92 -0.59 -4.44 8.96
N ILE A 93 0.35 -5.39 8.79
CA ILE A 93 0.19 -6.48 7.81
C ILE A 93 -1.12 -7.22 8.06
N ARG A 94 -1.38 -7.69 9.29
CA ARG A 94 -2.60 -8.43 9.62
C ARG A 94 -3.86 -7.63 9.27
N THR A 95 -3.96 -6.39 9.79
CA THR A 95 -5.23 -5.66 9.74
C THR A 95 -5.47 -4.94 8.43
N PHE A 96 -4.41 -4.40 7.80
CA PHE A 96 -4.55 -3.61 6.58
C PHE A 96 -4.25 -4.43 5.32
N VAL A 97 -3.19 -5.26 5.33
CA VAL A 97 -2.87 -6.05 4.14
C VAL A 97 -3.76 -7.30 4.06
N GLU A 98 -3.71 -8.16 5.06
CA GLU A 98 -4.34 -9.49 5.01
C GLU A 98 -5.87 -9.48 5.20
N ASP A 99 -6.39 -8.64 6.12
CA ASP A 99 -7.82 -8.60 6.45
C ASP A 99 -8.59 -7.56 5.60
N TYR A 100 -7.91 -6.69 4.84
CA TYR A 100 -8.54 -5.71 3.96
C TYR A 100 -8.04 -5.82 2.52
N HIS A 101 -6.79 -5.44 2.21
CA HIS A 101 -6.22 -5.41 0.86
C HIS A 101 -6.37 -6.76 0.12
N GLU A 102 -5.80 -7.84 0.66
CA GLU A 102 -5.92 -9.17 0.08
C GLU A 102 -7.39 -9.63 -0.04
N LYS A 103 -8.27 -9.16 0.84
CA LYS A 103 -9.71 -9.47 0.72
C LYS A 103 -10.38 -8.75 -0.43
N GLN A 104 -9.92 -7.57 -0.81
CA GLN A 104 -10.40 -6.93 -2.05
C GLN A 104 -10.04 -7.78 -3.27
N GLU A 105 -8.83 -8.31 -3.32
CA GLU A 105 -8.40 -9.18 -4.41
C GLU A 105 -9.13 -10.53 -4.40
N GLU A 106 -9.17 -11.20 -3.26
CA GLU A 106 -9.80 -12.51 -3.08
C GLU A 106 -11.31 -12.49 -3.38
N ASN A 107 -12.00 -11.41 -3.00
CA ASN A 107 -13.45 -11.31 -3.14
C ASN A 107 -13.88 -10.70 -4.49
N TYR A 108 -13.07 -9.81 -5.06
CA TYR A 108 -13.49 -9.03 -6.23
C TYR A 108 -12.65 -9.31 -7.49
N LEU A 109 -11.33 -9.36 -7.41
CA LEU A 109 -10.47 -9.56 -8.58
C LEU A 109 -10.37 -11.03 -8.98
N PHE A 110 -9.93 -11.89 -8.08
CA PHE A 110 -9.64 -13.30 -8.36
C PHE A 110 -10.84 -14.08 -8.92
N PRO A 111 -12.08 -13.90 -8.41
CA PRO A 111 -13.25 -14.56 -8.98
C PRO A 111 -13.53 -14.14 -10.44
N ARG A 112 -13.23 -12.89 -10.79
CA ARG A 112 -13.42 -12.38 -12.15
C ARG A 112 -12.43 -12.98 -13.14
N PHE A 113 -11.17 -13.12 -12.73
CA PHE A 113 -10.15 -13.82 -13.52
C PHE A 113 -10.52 -15.29 -13.74
N LYS A 114 -10.98 -15.98 -12.69
CA LYS A 114 -11.46 -17.37 -12.79
C LYS A 114 -12.66 -17.47 -13.74
N LYS A 115 -13.64 -16.59 -13.63
CA LYS A 115 -14.82 -16.54 -14.53
C LYS A 115 -14.43 -16.27 -15.97
N ALA A 116 -13.45 -15.40 -16.21
CA ALA A 116 -12.95 -15.08 -17.54
C ALA A 116 -12.02 -16.16 -18.11
N ASN A 117 -11.63 -17.15 -17.31
CA ASN A 117 -10.61 -18.15 -17.63
C ASN A 117 -9.29 -17.54 -18.10
N GLN A 118 -8.87 -16.47 -17.40
CA GLN A 118 -7.61 -15.74 -17.66
C GLN A 118 -6.74 -15.73 -16.41
N LEU A 119 -5.43 -15.91 -16.57
CA LEU A 119 -4.42 -15.89 -15.51
C LEU A 119 -4.77 -16.78 -14.30
N THR A 120 -5.53 -17.84 -14.49
CA THR A 120 -6.03 -18.72 -13.42
C THR A 120 -4.91 -19.33 -12.60
N ASP A 121 -3.83 -19.78 -13.25
CA ASP A 121 -2.67 -20.36 -12.56
C ASP A 121 -1.95 -19.30 -11.69
N LEU A 122 -1.84 -18.07 -12.18
CA LEU A 122 -1.28 -16.97 -11.40
C LEU A 122 -2.15 -16.67 -10.16
N VAL A 123 -3.46 -16.55 -10.35
CA VAL A 123 -4.43 -16.32 -9.26
C VAL A 123 -4.37 -17.41 -8.20
N GLU A 124 -4.20 -18.67 -8.59
CA GLU A 124 -4.07 -19.78 -7.64
C GLU A 124 -2.78 -19.67 -6.81
N ILE A 125 -1.66 -19.28 -7.44
CA ILE A 125 -0.39 -19.07 -6.73
C ILE A 125 -0.50 -17.89 -5.77
N LEU A 126 -1.06 -16.75 -6.21
CA LEU A 126 -1.26 -15.58 -5.37
C LEU A 126 -2.11 -15.91 -4.14
N LEU A 127 -3.24 -16.60 -4.32
CA LEU A 127 -4.09 -17.05 -3.23
C LEU A 127 -3.36 -17.99 -2.24
N GLN A 128 -2.51 -18.90 -2.73
CA GLN A 128 -1.67 -19.75 -1.87
C GLN A 128 -0.65 -18.92 -1.08
N GLN A 129 -0.10 -17.85 -1.69
CA GLN A 129 0.84 -16.94 -1.04
C GLN A 129 0.15 -16.08 0.03
N HIS A 130 -1.07 -15.59 -0.18
CA HIS A 130 -1.88 -14.95 0.88
C HIS A 130 -2.02 -15.87 2.10
N GLN A 131 -2.42 -17.12 1.87
CA GLN A 131 -2.56 -18.09 2.96
C GLN A 131 -1.23 -18.38 3.67
N ALA A 132 -0.12 -18.43 2.93
CA ALA A 132 1.21 -18.60 3.50
C ALA A 132 1.63 -17.36 4.31
N GLY A 133 1.36 -16.15 3.78
CA GLY A 133 1.59 -14.87 4.44
C GLY A 133 0.94 -14.81 5.80
N ARG A 134 -0.36 -15.11 5.87
CA ARG A 134 -1.14 -15.11 7.12
C ARG A 134 -0.53 -16.03 8.18
N ARG A 135 -0.04 -17.21 7.80
CA ARG A 135 0.66 -18.12 8.74
C ARG A 135 1.97 -17.54 9.24
N VAL A 136 2.76 -16.95 8.33
CA VAL A 136 4.03 -16.30 8.71
C VAL A 136 3.78 -15.09 9.62
N THR A 137 2.77 -14.30 9.36
CA THR A 137 2.37 -13.16 10.21
C THR A 137 1.93 -13.62 11.59
N ASP A 138 1.18 -14.72 11.72
CA ASP A 138 0.81 -15.29 13.02
C ASP A 138 2.05 -15.66 13.85
N GLU A 139 3.04 -16.30 13.23
CA GLU A 139 4.28 -16.65 13.88
C GLU A 139 5.11 -15.43 14.28
N ILE A 140 5.21 -14.42 13.39
CA ILE A 140 5.89 -13.14 13.69
C ILE A 140 5.21 -12.46 14.89
N LEU A 141 3.89 -12.32 14.89
CA LEU A 141 3.14 -11.73 16.01
C LEU A 141 3.34 -12.50 17.32
N SER A 142 3.41 -13.81 17.25
CA SER A 142 3.67 -14.65 18.43
C SER A 142 5.06 -14.41 19.01
N LEU A 143 6.08 -14.31 18.14
CA LEU A 143 7.47 -14.11 18.54
C LEU A 143 7.80 -12.66 18.90
N ALA A 144 7.13 -11.68 18.28
CA ALA A 144 7.40 -10.26 18.52
C ALA A 144 6.81 -9.71 19.83
N LYS A 145 6.18 -10.55 20.66
CA LYS A 145 5.66 -10.14 21.98
C LYS A 145 6.76 -9.57 22.86
N PRO A 146 6.43 -8.60 23.76
CA PRO A 146 7.41 -8.04 24.68
C PRO A 146 8.12 -9.09 25.53
N GLY A 147 9.40 -8.89 25.82
CA GLY A 147 10.22 -9.77 26.64
C GLY A 147 11.56 -10.14 25.99
N ASN A 148 12.45 -10.69 26.79
CA ASN A 148 13.74 -11.14 26.31
C ASN A 148 13.56 -12.37 25.39
N LYS A 149 14.16 -12.31 24.20
CA LYS A 149 14.18 -13.41 23.24
C LYS A 149 15.40 -14.28 23.46
N THR A 150 15.20 -15.57 23.44
CA THR A 150 16.29 -16.54 23.32
C THR A 150 16.96 -16.41 21.95
N GLU A 151 18.19 -16.87 21.82
CA GLU A 151 18.90 -16.87 20.53
C GLU A 151 18.13 -17.67 19.46
N SER A 152 17.49 -18.76 19.85
CA SER A 152 16.64 -19.56 18.96
C SER A 152 15.42 -18.77 18.43
N GLU A 153 14.73 -18.02 19.30
CA GLU A 153 13.60 -17.18 18.91
C GLU A 153 14.03 -16.04 17.99
N GLN A 154 15.20 -15.44 18.24
CA GLN A 154 15.77 -14.42 17.35
C GLN A 154 16.08 -14.98 15.96
N GLN A 155 16.70 -16.16 15.89
CA GLN A 155 16.98 -16.83 14.63
C GLN A 155 15.71 -17.21 13.87
N GLN A 156 14.69 -17.69 14.57
CA GLN A 156 13.38 -17.98 13.95
C GLN A 156 12.74 -16.69 13.41
N LEU A 157 12.78 -15.59 14.14
CA LEU A 157 12.25 -14.31 13.69
C LEU A 157 12.98 -13.78 12.44
N ILE A 158 14.33 -13.88 12.40
CA ILE A 158 15.13 -13.56 11.20
C ILE A 158 14.67 -14.37 9.99
N GLN A 159 14.41 -15.67 10.16
CA GLN A 159 13.96 -16.54 9.07
C GLN A 159 12.56 -16.18 8.59
N LEU A 160 11.64 -15.85 9.51
CA LEU A 160 10.27 -15.46 9.18
C LEU A 160 10.24 -14.13 8.41
N LEU A 161 10.94 -13.10 8.89
CA LEU A 161 11.04 -11.81 8.19
C LEU A 161 11.68 -11.98 6.81
N THR A 162 12.70 -12.83 6.68
CA THR A 162 13.33 -13.14 5.39
C THR A 162 12.36 -13.82 4.44
N SER A 163 11.61 -14.80 4.92
CA SER A 163 10.66 -15.58 4.12
C SER A 163 9.49 -14.72 3.66
N PHE A 164 8.98 -13.85 4.54
CA PHE A 164 7.93 -12.90 4.24
C PHE A 164 8.37 -11.96 3.08
N ASN A 165 9.48 -11.27 3.24
CA ASN A 165 9.99 -10.34 2.22
C ASN A 165 10.30 -11.03 0.89
N LYS A 166 10.87 -12.25 0.95
CA LYS A 166 11.18 -13.03 -0.26
C LYS A 166 9.92 -13.43 -1.03
N MET A 167 8.81 -13.67 -0.35
CA MET A 167 7.55 -14.04 -0.96
C MET A 167 6.82 -12.81 -1.51
N TYR A 168 6.63 -11.76 -0.71
CA TYR A 168 5.78 -10.62 -1.08
C TYR A 168 6.38 -9.74 -2.18
N ARG A 169 7.68 -9.50 -2.24
CA ARG A 169 8.28 -8.69 -3.31
C ARG A 169 7.99 -9.19 -4.73
N PRO A 170 8.19 -10.47 -5.08
CA PRO A 170 7.79 -10.97 -6.40
C PRO A 170 6.28 -11.13 -6.55
N HIS A 171 5.50 -11.26 -5.47
CA HIS A 171 4.05 -11.31 -5.45
C HIS A 171 3.46 -9.99 -5.95
N GLU A 172 3.67 -8.89 -5.21
CA GLU A 172 3.25 -7.54 -5.58
C GLU A 172 3.69 -7.16 -7.00
N ALA A 173 4.96 -7.45 -7.35
CA ALA A 173 5.46 -7.15 -8.68
C ALA A 173 4.69 -7.88 -9.80
N ARG A 174 4.08 -9.04 -9.55
CA ARG A 174 3.23 -9.73 -10.54
C ARG A 174 1.83 -9.16 -10.58
N GLU A 175 1.31 -8.74 -9.47
CA GLU A 175 0.03 -8.06 -9.43
C GLU A 175 0.10 -6.74 -10.17
N ASP A 176 1.06 -5.89 -9.83
CA ASP A 176 1.25 -4.58 -10.44
C ASP A 176 1.53 -4.64 -11.95
N THR A 177 2.30 -5.64 -12.42
CA THR A 177 2.77 -5.68 -13.80
C THR A 177 1.99 -6.62 -14.72
N ILE A 178 1.24 -7.57 -14.18
CA ILE A 178 0.52 -8.59 -14.95
C ILE A 178 -0.96 -8.60 -14.61
N LEU A 179 -1.31 -8.82 -13.33
CA LEU A 179 -2.70 -9.03 -12.91
C LEU A 179 -3.54 -7.74 -13.08
N PHE A 180 -3.13 -6.66 -12.46
CA PHE A 180 -3.87 -5.40 -12.47
C PHE A 180 -4.02 -4.80 -13.87
N PRO A 181 -2.99 -4.77 -14.75
CA PRO A 181 -3.16 -4.35 -16.14
C PRO A 181 -4.10 -5.24 -16.97
N ALA A 182 -4.22 -6.52 -16.60
CA ALA A 182 -5.15 -7.43 -17.27
C ALA A 182 -6.60 -7.27 -16.76
N PHE A 183 -6.80 -6.80 -15.53
CA PHE A 183 -8.11 -6.68 -14.90
C PHE A 183 -9.08 -5.81 -15.69
N ARG A 184 -8.64 -4.63 -16.16
CA ARG A 184 -9.47 -3.73 -16.97
C ARG A 184 -10.00 -4.36 -18.26
N LYS A 185 -9.33 -5.41 -18.78
CA LYS A 185 -9.71 -6.08 -20.03
C LYS A 185 -10.81 -7.12 -19.84
N ILE A 186 -11.06 -7.54 -18.61
CA ILE A 186 -12.01 -8.61 -18.27
C ILE A 186 -13.28 -8.12 -17.58
N VAL A 187 -13.35 -6.84 -17.24
CA VAL A 187 -14.52 -6.20 -16.63
C VAL A 187 -15.04 -5.06 -17.52
N SER A 188 -16.33 -4.74 -17.41
CA SER A 188 -16.91 -3.58 -18.08
C SER A 188 -16.48 -2.28 -17.40
N HIS A 189 -16.58 -1.14 -18.10
CA HIS A 189 -16.27 0.19 -17.52
C HIS A 189 -17.12 0.45 -16.28
N HIS A 190 -18.41 0.26 -16.36
CA HIS A 190 -19.33 0.45 -15.24
C HIS A 190 -18.99 -0.42 -14.03
N GLU A 191 -18.63 -1.70 -14.25
CA GLU A 191 -18.22 -2.60 -13.17
C GLU A 191 -16.91 -2.17 -12.53
N TYR A 192 -15.99 -1.65 -13.35
CA TYR A 192 -14.70 -1.14 -12.89
C TYR A 192 -14.87 0.07 -11.97
N ASP A 193 -15.72 1.03 -12.36
CA ASP A 193 -16.00 2.23 -11.56
C ASP A 193 -16.72 1.86 -10.25
N SER A 194 -17.76 1.00 -10.33
CA SER A 194 -18.48 0.52 -9.13
C SER A 194 -17.58 -0.20 -8.12
N LEU A 195 -16.52 -0.88 -8.59
CA LEU A 195 -15.55 -1.52 -7.68
C LEU A 195 -14.68 -0.49 -6.96
N GLY A 196 -14.34 0.63 -7.58
CA GLY A 196 -13.63 1.73 -6.91
C GLY A 196 -14.43 2.29 -5.74
N GLU A 197 -15.72 2.54 -5.96
CA GLU A 197 -16.64 2.98 -4.89
C GLU A 197 -16.75 1.93 -3.77
N GLU A 198 -16.84 0.65 -4.12
CA GLU A 198 -16.95 -0.42 -3.13
C GLU A 198 -15.68 -0.60 -2.30
N PHE A 199 -14.49 -0.42 -2.88
CA PHE A 199 -13.21 -0.47 -2.16
C PHE A 199 -13.10 0.67 -1.16
N GLU A 200 -13.44 1.90 -1.56
CA GLU A 200 -13.48 3.05 -0.66
C GLU A 200 -14.47 2.84 0.48
N ASP A 201 -15.67 2.35 0.18
CA ASP A 201 -16.69 2.05 1.18
C ASP A 201 -16.21 0.99 2.20
N ASN A 202 -15.47 -0.02 1.74
CA ASN A 202 -14.91 -1.06 2.60
C ASN A 202 -13.79 -0.51 3.47
N GLU A 203 -12.91 0.35 2.94
CA GLU A 203 -11.90 1.06 3.72
C GLU A 203 -12.53 1.92 4.81
N HIS A 204 -13.53 2.74 4.43
CA HIS A 204 -14.23 3.60 5.38
C HIS A 204 -14.92 2.84 6.50
N LYS A 205 -15.50 1.67 6.21
CA LYS A 205 -16.14 0.81 7.22
C LYS A 205 -15.14 0.23 8.21
N LEU A 206 -13.94 -0.13 7.76
CA LEU A 206 -12.93 -0.80 8.59
C LEU A 206 -12.04 0.18 9.35
N PHE A 207 -11.66 1.28 8.73
CA PHE A 207 -10.63 2.18 9.25
C PHE A 207 -11.09 3.63 9.44
N GLY A 208 -12.32 3.96 9.03
CA GLY A 208 -12.82 5.33 9.01
C GLY A 208 -12.37 6.09 7.75
N LYS A 209 -12.78 7.36 7.64
CA LYS A 209 -12.61 8.17 6.42
C LYS A 209 -11.15 8.34 5.96
N ASP A 210 -10.20 8.33 6.89
CA ASP A 210 -8.78 8.54 6.62
C ASP A 210 -7.98 7.24 6.87
N GLY A 211 -8.54 6.09 6.50
CA GLY A 211 -8.01 4.76 6.78
C GLY A 211 -6.59 4.56 6.29
N PHE A 212 -6.36 4.74 5.00
CA PHE A 212 -5.03 4.62 4.39
C PHE A 212 -4.03 5.62 4.96
N GLU A 213 -4.41 6.89 5.10
CA GLU A 213 -3.53 7.92 5.67
C GLU A 213 -3.13 7.57 7.11
N THR A 214 -4.08 7.04 7.89
CA THR A 214 -3.80 6.54 9.24
C THR A 214 -2.74 5.44 9.23
N MET A 215 -2.80 4.51 8.28
CA MET A 215 -1.80 3.44 8.15
C MET A 215 -0.45 3.98 7.67
N VAL A 216 -0.43 4.90 6.71
CA VAL A 216 0.78 5.62 6.27
C VAL A 216 1.47 6.31 7.45
N ASN A 217 0.71 6.99 8.30
CA ASN A 217 1.24 7.65 9.48
C ASN A 217 1.80 6.65 10.51
N LYS A 218 1.12 5.52 10.75
CA LYS A 218 1.63 4.46 11.63
C LYS A 218 2.96 3.89 11.13
N VAL A 219 3.07 3.61 9.84
CA VAL A 219 4.32 3.13 9.24
C VAL A 219 5.42 4.18 9.36
N ALA A 220 5.12 5.47 9.10
CA ALA A 220 6.07 6.56 9.25
C ALA A 220 6.63 6.68 10.68
N GLU A 221 5.81 6.48 11.71
CA GLU A 221 6.28 6.48 13.10
C GLU A 221 7.22 5.32 13.42
N ILE A 222 6.98 4.13 12.85
CA ILE A 222 7.88 2.99 12.98
C ILE A 222 9.21 3.29 12.27
N GLU A 223 9.17 3.81 11.05
CA GLU A 223 10.36 4.21 10.29
C GLU A 223 11.20 5.26 11.02
N LYS A 224 10.56 6.27 11.61
CA LYS A 224 11.23 7.29 12.45
C LYS A 224 11.91 6.65 13.67
N THR A 225 11.23 5.73 14.33
CA THR A 225 11.77 5.00 15.48
C THR A 225 13.02 4.19 15.13
N LEU A 226 13.05 3.63 13.92
CA LEU A 226 14.19 2.86 13.40
C LEU A 226 15.25 3.75 12.71
N GLY A 227 14.99 5.05 12.57
CA GLY A 227 15.89 5.98 11.90
C GLY A 227 15.99 5.81 10.40
N ILE A 228 14.97 5.26 9.74
CA ILE A 228 14.93 4.99 8.28
C ILE A 228 13.86 5.79 7.52
N TYR A 229 13.30 6.83 8.14
CA TYR A 229 12.24 7.63 7.52
C TYR A 229 12.74 8.55 6.39
N GLU A 230 13.94 9.05 6.52
CA GLU A 230 14.47 10.08 5.60
C GLU A 230 15.06 9.46 4.33
N LEU A 231 14.45 9.71 3.18
CA LEU A 231 14.88 9.16 1.88
C LEU A 231 16.35 9.43 1.54
N LYS A 232 16.92 10.58 2.00
CA LYS A 232 18.32 10.91 1.77
C LYS A 232 19.31 9.88 2.33
N GLN A 233 18.89 9.05 3.31
CA GLN A 233 19.71 7.99 3.89
C GLN A 233 19.97 6.84 2.92
N PHE A 234 19.14 6.71 1.90
CA PHE A 234 19.25 5.68 0.86
C PHE A 234 19.95 6.19 -0.41
N THR A 235 20.42 7.44 -0.38
CA THR A 235 21.20 8.01 -1.50
C THR A 235 22.67 7.60 -1.35
N PRO A 236 23.27 6.93 -2.37
CA PRO A 236 24.67 6.49 -2.34
C PRO A 236 25.65 7.65 -2.24
#